data_83d150823aa379d1b6b08f424748b257
#
_entry.id   83d150823aa379d1b6b08f424748b257
#
_cell.length_a   1.000
_cell.length_b   1.000
_cell.length_c   1.000
_cell.angle_alpha   90.00
_cell.angle_beta   90.00
_cell.angle_gamma   90.00
#
_symmetry.space_group_name_H-M   'P 1'
#
loop_
_entity.id
_entity.type
_entity.pdbx_description
1 polymer ?
#
loop_
_entity_poly.entity_id
_entity_poly.type
_entity_poly.pdbx_seq_one_letter_code
_entity_poly.pdbx_strand_id
1 'polypeptide(L)'
;LTRTPMGNKGTFGKVLVLAGSGAMCGAAVLCARAVLASGAGMVKVVTEERNRTPLFCALPEAMADFWKEDEPLPEEALLQDLAWADAVVAGPGLSKSRTAKELLVFTVQHTEVPLVLDADALNLIAEDAEILSGCRAEKILTPHVGELARLLHTTIAECQREPAGSAGRAAEKYQACCVRKDSVTVTAEEGREQ
;
A
#
# COMPACT_ATOMS: atom_id res chain seq x y z
N LEU A 1 11.58 -17.93 -7.04
CA LEU A 1 12.64 -16.93 -7.08
C LEU A 1 13.99 -17.59 -6.83
N THR A 2 14.93 -17.42 -7.77
CA THR A 2 16.30 -17.93 -7.61
C THR A 2 17.09 -16.89 -6.80
N ARG A 3 17.54 -17.24 -5.60
CA ARG A 3 18.38 -16.37 -4.78
C ARG A 3 19.86 -16.56 -5.12
N THR A 4 20.61 -15.46 -5.19
CA THR A 4 22.06 -15.51 -5.36
C THR A 4 22.71 -16.13 -4.12
N PRO A 5 23.54 -17.18 -4.23
CA PRO A 5 24.14 -17.84 -3.07
C PRO A 5 24.97 -16.93 -2.17
N MET A 6 25.51 -15.84 -2.72
CA MET A 6 26.34 -14.84 -2.01
C MET A 6 25.52 -13.61 -1.55
N GLY A 7 24.20 -13.65 -1.73
CA GLY A 7 23.32 -12.54 -1.32
C GLY A 7 23.13 -12.46 0.20
N ASN A 8 22.97 -11.24 0.71
CA ASN A 8 22.57 -10.97 2.09
C ASN A 8 21.16 -10.34 2.12
N LYS A 9 20.59 -10.15 3.32
CA LYS A 9 19.25 -9.59 3.46
C LYS A 9 19.04 -8.26 2.73
N GLY A 10 20.05 -7.39 2.64
CA GLY A 10 19.97 -6.12 1.92
C GLY A 10 19.92 -6.29 0.39
N THR A 11 20.45 -7.41 -0.15
CA THR A 11 20.44 -7.71 -1.59
C THR A 11 19.04 -8.08 -2.12
N PHE A 12 18.15 -8.55 -1.22
CA PHE A 12 16.84 -9.08 -1.61
C PHE A 12 15.70 -8.07 -1.45
N GLY A 13 16.05 -6.78 -1.34
CA GLY A 13 15.09 -5.68 -1.27
C GLY A 13 14.59 -5.37 0.14
N LYS A 14 14.20 -4.12 0.31
CA LYS A 14 13.71 -3.51 1.54
C LYS A 14 12.32 -2.96 1.27
N VAL A 15 11.33 -3.41 1.99
CA VAL A 15 9.95 -2.96 1.79
C VAL A 15 9.46 -2.24 3.03
N LEU A 16 8.96 -1.02 2.83
CA LEU A 16 8.24 -0.26 3.84
C LEU A 16 6.76 -0.55 3.73
N VAL A 17 6.11 -0.86 4.84
CA VAL A 17 4.68 -1.17 4.92
C VAL A 17 4.01 -0.17 5.85
N LEU A 18 3.13 0.68 5.31
CA LEU A 18 2.25 1.56 6.08
C LEU A 18 0.90 0.89 6.24
N ALA A 19 0.65 0.28 7.37
CA ALA A 19 -0.50 -0.59 7.58
C ALA A 19 -0.89 -0.70 9.05
N GLY A 20 -2.14 -1.04 9.31
CA GLY A 20 -2.65 -1.29 10.65
C GLY A 20 -2.98 -0.03 11.43
N SER A 21 -4.23 0.06 11.88
CA SER A 21 -4.72 0.99 12.89
C SER A 21 -4.90 0.25 14.21
N GLY A 22 -5.27 0.96 15.28
CA GLY A 22 -5.51 0.35 16.57
C GLY A 22 -6.56 -0.75 16.61
N ALA A 23 -7.43 -0.82 15.60
CA ALA A 23 -8.42 -1.88 15.44
C ALA A 23 -7.97 -3.00 14.48
N MET A 24 -6.93 -2.80 13.67
CA MET A 24 -6.58 -3.69 12.56
C MET A 24 -5.09 -4.04 12.50
N CYS A 25 -4.47 -4.33 13.64
CA CYS A 25 -3.09 -4.80 13.73
C CYS A 25 -2.82 -6.03 12.84
N GLY A 26 -3.77 -6.94 12.75
CA GLY A 26 -3.65 -8.14 11.93
C GLY A 26 -3.37 -7.87 10.46
N ALA A 27 -3.88 -6.76 9.91
CA ALA A 27 -3.61 -6.37 8.53
C ALA A 27 -2.13 -6.01 8.32
N ALA A 28 -1.52 -5.28 9.26
CA ALA A 28 -0.09 -4.96 9.23
C ALA A 28 0.77 -6.24 9.30
N VAL A 29 0.44 -7.16 10.20
CA VAL A 29 1.15 -8.44 10.34
C VAL A 29 1.05 -9.28 9.07
N LEU A 30 -0.16 -9.42 8.50
CA LEU A 30 -0.37 -10.20 7.29
C LEU A 30 0.36 -9.60 6.08
N CYS A 31 0.31 -8.28 5.93
CA CYS A 31 1.02 -7.58 4.85
C CYS A 31 2.54 -7.78 4.98
N ALA A 32 3.12 -7.54 6.17
CA ALA A 32 4.54 -7.71 6.40
C ALA A 32 5.00 -9.17 6.22
N ARG A 33 4.20 -10.15 6.65
CA ARG A 33 4.46 -11.57 6.36
C ARG A 33 4.45 -11.89 4.88
N ALA A 34 3.50 -11.33 4.13
CA ALA A 34 3.43 -11.52 2.68
C ALA A 34 4.68 -10.94 1.99
N VAL A 35 5.15 -9.78 2.42
CA VAL A 35 6.42 -9.18 1.95
C VAL A 35 7.59 -10.13 2.16
N LEU A 36 7.78 -10.66 3.36
CA LEU A 36 8.88 -11.60 3.65
C LEU A 36 8.71 -12.92 2.86
N ALA A 37 7.48 -13.44 2.78
CA ALA A 37 7.16 -14.66 2.04
C ALA A 37 7.37 -14.50 0.52
N SER A 38 7.21 -13.29 -0.02
CA SER A 38 7.51 -13.00 -1.44
C SER A 38 9.01 -12.95 -1.76
N GLY A 39 9.86 -12.97 -0.72
CA GLY A 39 11.31 -13.05 -0.88
C GLY A 39 12.05 -11.75 -0.58
N ALA A 40 11.39 -10.71 -0.13
CA ALA A 40 12.06 -9.50 0.37
C ALA A 40 13.04 -9.83 1.50
N GLY A 41 14.17 -9.13 1.52
CA GLY A 41 15.21 -9.36 2.52
C GLY A 41 14.91 -8.71 3.86
N MET A 42 14.20 -7.58 3.85
CA MET A 42 13.84 -6.83 5.04
C MET A 42 12.46 -6.19 4.88
N VAL A 43 11.74 -6.08 5.99
CA VAL A 43 10.49 -5.34 6.09
C VAL A 43 10.54 -4.39 7.28
N LYS A 44 10.09 -3.16 7.05
CA LYS A 44 9.79 -2.21 8.13
C LYS A 44 8.31 -1.85 8.07
N VAL A 45 7.66 -1.78 9.22
CA VAL A 45 6.23 -1.50 9.34
C VAL A 45 6.04 -0.16 10.05
N VAL A 46 5.37 0.78 9.41
CA VAL A 46 4.87 2.00 10.02
C VAL A 46 3.41 1.77 10.40
N THR A 47 3.12 1.76 11.68
CA THR A 47 1.81 1.39 12.22
C THR A 47 1.45 2.22 13.45
N GLU A 48 0.17 2.19 13.86
CA GLU A 48 -0.25 2.87 15.07
C GLU A 48 0.44 2.29 16.31
N GLU A 49 0.83 3.14 17.26
CA GLU A 49 1.59 2.81 18.47
C GLU A 49 0.99 1.63 19.27
N ARG A 50 -0.34 1.52 19.32
CA ARG A 50 -1.04 0.40 20.00
C ARG A 50 -0.71 -0.97 19.40
N ASN A 51 -0.20 -1.01 18.19
CA ASN A 51 0.18 -2.25 17.50
C ASN A 51 1.60 -2.72 17.86
N ARG A 52 2.38 -1.96 18.62
CA ARG A 52 3.77 -2.28 18.97
C ARG A 52 3.92 -3.69 19.52
N THR A 53 3.25 -4.00 20.61
CA THR A 53 3.35 -5.31 21.26
C THR A 53 2.82 -6.44 20.39
N PRO A 54 1.57 -6.38 19.86
CA PRO A 54 1.07 -7.46 19.04
C PRO A 54 1.86 -7.67 17.74
N LEU A 55 2.42 -6.61 17.14
CA LEU A 55 3.26 -6.73 15.94
C LEU A 55 4.52 -7.54 16.24
N PHE A 56 5.30 -7.15 17.26
CA PHE A 56 6.54 -7.83 17.58
C PHE A 56 6.33 -9.23 18.15
N CYS A 57 5.21 -9.50 18.84
CA CYS A 57 4.85 -10.86 19.23
C CYS A 57 4.54 -11.76 18.02
N ALA A 58 3.91 -11.20 16.97
CA ALA A 58 3.51 -11.96 15.79
C ALA A 58 4.60 -12.05 14.72
N LEU A 59 5.48 -11.03 14.64
CA LEU A 59 6.51 -10.90 13.59
C LEU A 59 7.78 -10.26 14.17
N PRO A 60 8.55 -10.99 14.97
CA PRO A 60 9.74 -10.46 15.66
C PRO A 60 10.87 -10.07 14.70
N GLU A 61 10.87 -10.56 13.46
CA GLU A 61 11.84 -10.23 12.42
C GLU A 61 11.58 -8.89 11.73
N ALA A 62 10.42 -8.27 11.92
CA ALA A 62 10.12 -6.97 11.35
C ALA A 62 10.74 -5.84 12.17
N MET A 63 11.20 -4.81 11.48
CA MET A 63 11.46 -3.49 12.06
C MET A 63 10.15 -2.70 12.09
N ALA A 64 10.03 -1.71 12.98
CA ALA A 64 8.83 -0.89 13.01
C ALA A 64 9.11 0.51 13.53
N ASP A 65 8.37 1.48 12.96
CA ASP A 65 8.18 2.82 13.48
C ASP A 65 6.68 3.08 13.73
N PHE A 66 6.39 4.02 14.61
CA PHE A 66 5.04 4.16 15.15
C PHE A 66 4.55 5.60 15.07
N TRP A 67 3.28 5.73 14.70
CA TRP A 67 2.53 6.98 14.78
C TRP A 67 1.40 6.86 15.82
N LYS A 68 0.86 7.99 16.25
CA LYS A 68 -0.26 8.04 17.17
C LYS A 68 -1.40 8.86 16.58
N GLU A 69 -2.62 8.42 16.86
CA GLU A 69 -3.81 9.15 16.45
C GLU A 69 -3.85 10.51 17.15
N ASP A 70 -4.28 11.54 16.42
CA ASP A 70 -4.39 12.93 16.89
C ASP A 70 -3.07 13.59 17.35
N GLU A 71 -1.91 12.96 17.09
CA GLU A 71 -0.59 13.58 17.28
C GLU A 71 0.05 13.93 15.93
N PRO A 72 0.98 14.90 15.88
CA PRO A 72 1.75 15.21 14.68
C PRO A 72 2.51 14.00 14.17
N LEU A 73 2.62 13.86 12.85
CA LEU A 73 3.39 12.79 12.24
C LEU A 73 4.89 12.90 12.58
N PRO A 74 5.58 11.79 12.78
CA PRO A 74 7.04 11.76 12.96
C PRO A 74 7.74 11.93 11.59
N GLU A 75 7.61 13.10 10.97
CA GLU A 75 8.01 13.36 9.58
C GLU A 75 9.48 13.01 9.30
N GLU A 76 10.40 13.36 10.22
CA GLU A 76 11.82 13.06 10.03
C GLU A 76 12.09 11.55 9.97
N ALA A 77 11.45 10.76 10.84
CA ALA A 77 11.55 9.30 10.82
C ALA A 77 10.92 8.72 9.54
N LEU A 78 9.77 9.24 9.13
CA LEU A 78 9.09 8.83 7.90
C LEU A 78 9.94 9.10 6.65
N LEU A 79 10.62 10.25 6.57
CA LEU A 79 11.55 10.54 5.46
C LEU A 79 12.72 9.57 5.43
N GLN A 80 13.28 9.22 6.59
CA GLN A 80 14.35 8.22 6.69
C GLN A 80 13.86 6.83 6.26
N ASP A 81 12.64 6.46 6.63
CA ASP A 81 12.02 5.18 6.25
C ASP A 81 11.74 5.10 4.74
N LEU A 82 11.22 6.17 4.15
CA LEU A 82 11.00 6.24 2.71
C LEU A 82 12.31 6.19 1.93
N ALA A 83 13.35 6.90 2.38
CA ALA A 83 14.69 6.85 1.77
C ALA A 83 15.38 5.49 1.93
N TRP A 84 15.02 4.71 2.95
CA TRP A 84 15.56 3.37 3.17
C TRP A 84 14.91 2.32 2.26
N ALA A 85 13.68 2.52 1.83
CA ALA A 85 12.88 1.52 1.12
C ALA A 85 13.24 1.40 -0.37
N ASP A 86 13.15 0.19 -0.91
CA ASP A 86 13.21 -0.11 -2.34
C ASP A 86 11.78 -0.24 -2.95
N ALA A 87 10.77 -0.41 -2.10
CA ALA A 87 9.34 -0.38 -2.45
C ALA A 87 8.50 -0.03 -1.22
N VAL A 88 7.33 0.55 -1.44
CA VAL A 88 6.39 0.94 -0.38
C VAL A 88 5.04 0.27 -0.62
N VAL A 89 4.42 -0.23 0.45
CA VAL A 89 3.02 -0.69 0.46
C VAL A 89 2.25 0.15 1.46
N ALA A 90 1.13 0.74 1.06
CA ALA A 90 0.31 1.55 1.95
C ALA A 90 -1.18 1.18 1.87
N GLY A 91 -1.83 1.14 3.03
CA GLY A 91 -3.27 1.05 3.13
C GLY A 91 -3.87 -0.11 3.90
N PRO A 92 -3.32 -1.34 3.92
CA PRO A 92 -3.97 -2.45 4.60
C PRO A 92 -4.29 -2.15 6.06
N GLY A 93 -5.58 -2.00 6.40
CA GLY A 93 -6.04 -1.71 7.75
C GLY A 93 -5.57 -0.38 8.34
N LEU A 94 -5.22 0.59 7.51
CA LEU A 94 -4.70 1.90 7.92
C LEU A 94 -5.77 2.77 8.61
N SER A 95 -7.04 2.48 8.38
CA SER A 95 -8.21 3.30 8.69
C SER A 95 -8.38 4.51 7.76
N LYS A 96 -9.47 5.25 7.99
CA LYS A 96 -9.75 6.51 7.28
C LYS A 96 -9.76 7.71 8.22
N SER A 97 -9.01 7.61 9.31
CA SER A 97 -8.87 8.72 10.25
C SER A 97 -8.10 9.88 9.62
N ARG A 98 -8.17 11.04 10.27
CA ARG A 98 -7.43 12.22 9.84
C ARG A 98 -5.92 11.94 9.78
N THR A 99 -5.37 11.35 10.84
CA THR A 99 -3.93 11.05 10.92
C THR A 99 -3.52 10.02 9.87
N ALA A 100 -4.35 8.99 9.62
CA ALA A 100 -4.11 8.02 8.55
C ALA A 100 -4.10 8.68 7.15
N LYS A 101 -5.00 9.64 6.89
CA LYS A 101 -5.02 10.41 5.66
C LYS A 101 -3.76 11.27 5.53
N GLU A 102 -3.37 12.00 6.58
CA GLU A 102 -2.15 12.81 6.61
C GLU A 102 -0.90 11.94 6.34
N LEU A 103 -0.81 10.76 6.96
CA LEU A 103 0.26 9.79 6.74
C LEU A 103 0.31 9.31 5.28
N LEU A 104 -0.84 8.99 4.68
CA LEU A 104 -0.91 8.58 3.28
C LEU A 104 -0.47 9.72 2.34
N VAL A 105 -0.96 10.94 2.55
CA VAL A 105 -0.57 12.13 1.77
C VAL A 105 0.94 12.35 1.84
N PHE A 106 1.49 12.36 3.06
CA PHE A 106 2.93 12.51 3.28
C PHE A 106 3.74 11.45 2.53
N THR A 107 3.32 10.18 2.65
CA THR A 107 3.97 9.05 1.97
C THR A 107 3.96 9.22 0.45
N VAL A 108 2.81 9.53 -0.13
CA VAL A 108 2.66 9.70 -1.58
C VAL A 108 3.52 10.84 -2.12
N GLN A 109 3.62 11.95 -1.38
CA GLN A 109 4.39 13.12 -1.79
C GLN A 109 5.90 12.91 -1.74
N HIS A 110 6.39 12.01 -0.86
CA HIS A 110 7.83 11.81 -0.63
C HIS A 110 8.35 10.46 -1.12
N THR A 111 7.48 9.59 -1.68
CA THR A 111 7.90 8.29 -2.22
C THR A 111 8.41 8.45 -3.66
N GLU A 112 9.61 7.93 -3.92
CA GLU A 112 10.23 7.91 -5.26
C GLU A 112 10.40 6.47 -5.81
N VAL A 113 10.16 5.46 -4.97
CA VAL A 113 10.21 4.04 -5.32
C VAL A 113 8.80 3.49 -5.58
N PRO A 114 8.66 2.31 -6.23
CA PRO A 114 7.34 1.74 -6.52
C PRO A 114 6.43 1.70 -5.30
N LEU A 115 5.19 2.16 -5.48
CA LEU A 115 4.17 2.33 -4.43
C LEU A 115 2.93 1.46 -4.72
N VAL A 116 2.70 0.48 -3.85
CA VAL A 116 1.48 -0.35 -3.87
C VAL A 116 0.44 0.27 -2.93
N LEU A 117 -0.76 0.52 -3.45
CA LEU A 117 -1.89 1.10 -2.74
C LEU A 117 -3.05 0.08 -2.67
N ASP A 118 -3.47 -0.26 -1.46
CA ASP A 118 -4.52 -1.26 -1.21
C ASP A 118 -5.50 -0.78 -0.12
N ALA A 119 -6.66 -1.36 -0.06
CA ALA A 119 -7.63 -1.25 1.03
C ALA A 119 -7.96 0.21 1.41
N ASP A 120 -7.63 0.65 2.64
CA ASP A 120 -8.01 1.97 3.13
C ASP A 120 -7.30 3.11 2.37
N ALA A 121 -6.12 2.90 1.82
CA ALA A 121 -5.50 3.88 0.92
C ALA A 121 -6.36 4.12 -0.32
N LEU A 122 -6.91 3.06 -0.93
CA LEU A 122 -7.80 3.18 -2.08
C LEU A 122 -9.13 3.85 -1.70
N ASN A 123 -9.64 3.58 -0.49
CA ASN A 123 -10.85 4.24 0.02
C ASN A 123 -10.62 5.75 0.21
N LEU A 124 -9.49 6.16 0.78
CA LEU A 124 -9.12 7.56 0.94
C LEU A 124 -8.94 8.26 -0.40
N ILE A 125 -8.28 7.61 -1.37
CA ILE A 125 -8.11 8.12 -2.74
C ILE A 125 -9.46 8.25 -3.47
N ALA A 126 -10.39 7.33 -3.25
CA ALA A 126 -11.73 7.43 -3.82
C ALA A 126 -12.53 8.61 -3.28
N GLU A 127 -12.30 9.00 -2.01
CA GLU A 127 -12.90 10.18 -1.39
C GLU A 127 -12.20 11.48 -1.82
N ASP A 128 -10.89 11.43 -2.09
CA ASP A 128 -10.06 12.58 -2.45
C ASP A 128 -8.91 12.17 -3.37
N ALA A 129 -9.11 12.29 -4.69
CA ALA A 129 -8.13 11.92 -5.69
C ALA A 129 -6.87 12.81 -5.66
N GLU A 130 -6.95 14.03 -5.06
CA GLU A 130 -5.80 14.93 -4.93
C GLU A 130 -4.69 14.34 -4.04
N ILE A 131 -4.98 13.32 -3.24
CA ILE A 131 -3.96 12.56 -2.50
C ILE A 131 -2.83 12.10 -3.43
N LEU A 132 -3.13 11.72 -4.67
CA LEU A 132 -2.14 11.29 -5.66
C LEU A 132 -1.49 12.44 -6.44
N SER A 133 -1.89 13.69 -6.20
CA SER A 133 -1.32 14.84 -6.88
C SER A 133 0.17 14.97 -6.58
N GLY A 134 0.98 15.11 -7.63
CA GLY A 134 2.43 15.23 -7.50
C GLY A 134 3.17 13.92 -7.16
N CYS A 135 2.48 12.78 -7.08
CA CYS A 135 3.15 11.49 -6.89
C CYS A 135 4.10 11.18 -8.04
N ARG A 136 5.38 10.99 -7.72
CA ARG A 136 6.44 10.67 -8.71
C ARG A 136 6.68 9.18 -8.86
N ALA A 137 6.23 8.40 -7.89
CA ALA A 137 6.41 6.95 -7.86
C ALA A 137 5.55 6.24 -8.91
N GLU A 138 6.03 5.12 -9.42
CA GLU A 138 5.19 4.17 -10.13
C GLU A 138 4.16 3.59 -9.16
N LYS A 139 2.87 3.69 -9.51
CA LYS A 139 1.75 3.30 -8.66
C LYS A 139 1.16 1.98 -9.10
N ILE A 140 0.88 1.11 -8.14
CA ILE A 140 0.12 -0.12 -8.33
C ILE A 140 -1.09 -0.07 -7.41
N LEU A 141 -2.29 -0.05 -7.99
CA LEU A 141 -3.55 -0.12 -7.26
C LEU A 141 -4.04 -1.56 -7.26
N THR A 142 -4.44 -2.07 -6.09
CA THR A 142 -4.91 -3.45 -5.96
C THR A 142 -6.36 -3.57 -5.49
N PRO A 143 -7.33 -2.91 -6.18
CA PRO A 143 -8.71 -2.86 -5.72
C PRO A 143 -9.43 -4.21 -5.86
N HIS A 144 -10.21 -4.61 -4.85
CA HIS A 144 -11.33 -5.50 -5.07
C HIS A 144 -12.48 -4.75 -5.77
N VAL A 145 -13.50 -5.46 -6.27
CA VAL A 145 -14.58 -4.86 -7.08
C VAL A 145 -15.28 -3.68 -6.39
N GLY A 146 -15.50 -3.78 -5.07
CA GLY A 146 -16.14 -2.69 -4.32
C GLY A 146 -15.26 -1.45 -4.17
N GLU A 147 -13.95 -1.60 -4.01
CA GLU A 147 -12.98 -0.51 -4.01
C GLU A 147 -12.88 0.13 -5.40
N LEU A 148 -12.84 -0.70 -6.44
CA LEU A 148 -12.82 -0.22 -7.83
C LEU A 148 -14.05 0.60 -8.17
N ALA A 149 -15.24 0.15 -7.75
CA ALA A 149 -16.48 0.90 -7.96
C ALA A 149 -16.44 2.29 -7.28
N ARG A 150 -15.88 2.38 -6.07
CA ARG A 150 -15.66 3.66 -5.37
C ARG A 150 -14.67 4.55 -6.10
N LEU A 151 -13.52 4.01 -6.50
CA LEU A 151 -12.48 4.74 -7.26
C LEU A 151 -13.02 5.33 -8.57
N LEU A 152 -13.89 4.59 -9.26
CA LEU A 152 -14.48 5.01 -10.53
C LEU A 152 -15.79 5.80 -10.38
N HIS A 153 -16.30 5.97 -9.13
CA HIS A 153 -17.62 6.56 -8.84
C HIS A 153 -18.74 5.90 -9.66
N THR A 154 -18.73 4.56 -9.71
CA THR A 154 -19.67 3.74 -10.44
C THR A 154 -20.25 2.62 -9.56
N THR A 155 -21.01 1.69 -10.13
CA THR A 155 -21.60 0.57 -9.40
C THR A 155 -20.74 -0.69 -9.47
N ILE A 156 -20.87 -1.55 -8.45
CA ILE A 156 -20.25 -2.88 -8.45
C ILE A 156 -20.69 -3.68 -9.68
N ALA A 157 -21.99 -3.60 -10.05
CA ALA A 157 -22.54 -4.31 -11.20
C ALA A 157 -21.90 -3.91 -12.53
N GLU A 158 -21.57 -2.62 -12.71
CA GLU A 158 -20.85 -2.13 -13.89
C GLU A 158 -19.41 -2.67 -13.93
N CYS A 159 -18.69 -2.61 -12.80
CA CYS A 159 -17.33 -3.17 -12.72
C CYS A 159 -17.31 -4.69 -12.96
N GLN A 160 -18.36 -5.41 -12.57
CA GLN A 160 -18.48 -6.85 -12.82
C GLN A 160 -18.83 -7.18 -14.27
N ARG A 161 -19.60 -6.33 -14.94
CA ARG A 161 -20.00 -6.54 -16.36
C ARG A 161 -18.81 -6.39 -17.30
N GLU A 162 -17.89 -5.47 -17.00
CA GLU A 162 -16.72 -5.16 -17.81
C GLU A 162 -15.43 -5.18 -16.98
N PRO A 163 -14.94 -6.37 -16.59
CA PRO A 163 -13.79 -6.48 -15.70
C PRO A 163 -12.53 -5.79 -16.25
N ALA A 164 -12.18 -6.06 -17.52
CA ALA A 164 -11.01 -5.47 -18.18
C ALA A 164 -11.19 -3.97 -18.41
N GLY A 165 -12.35 -3.56 -18.93
CA GLY A 165 -12.65 -2.14 -19.18
C GLY A 165 -12.65 -1.31 -17.88
N SER A 166 -13.16 -1.84 -16.76
CA SER A 166 -13.13 -1.15 -15.47
C SER A 166 -11.71 -1.04 -14.90
N ALA A 167 -10.89 -2.07 -15.03
CA ALA A 167 -9.49 -2.01 -14.64
C ALA A 167 -8.70 -1.01 -15.49
N GLY A 168 -8.93 -0.99 -16.81
CA GLY A 168 -8.33 -0.04 -17.74
C GLY A 168 -8.68 1.41 -17.41
N ARG A 169 -9.97 1.71 -17.16
CA ARG A 169 -10.40 3.06 -16.73
C ARG A 169 -9.72 3.52 -15.43
N ALA A 170 -9.52 2.62 -14.48
CA ALA A 170 -8.81 2.98 -13.25
C ALA A 170 -7.31 3.22 -13.53
N ALA A 171 -6.68 2.38 -14.36
CA ALA A 171 -5.29 2.55 -14.74
C ALA A 171 -5.05 3.91 -15.42
N GLU A 172 -5.91 4.29 -16.36
CA GLU A 172 -5.86 5.57 -17.05
C GLU A 172 -6.13 6.75 -16.09
N LYS A 173 -7.23 6.70 -15.33
CA LYS A 173 -7.63 7.78 -14.42
C LYS A 173 -6.54 8.13 -13.39
N TYR A 174 -5.85 7.12 -12.86
CA TYR A 174 -4.87 7.28 -11.79
C TYR A 174 -3.42 7.20 -12.27
N GLN A 175 -3.21 7.00 -13.58
CA GLN A 175 -1.88 6.79 -14.18
C GLN A 175 -1.09 5.74 -13.39
N ALA A 176 -1.65 4.53 -13.29
CA ALA A 176 -1.18 3.46 -12.44
C ALA A 176 -1.41 2.10 -13.06
N CYS A 177 -0.65 1.09 -12.64
CA CYS A 177 -1.05 -0.29 -12.87
C CYS A 177 -2.22 -0.64 -11.95
N CYS A 178 -3.32 -1.14 -12.51
CA CYS A 178 -4.49 -1.57 -11.74
C CYS A 178 -4.60 -3.09 -11.75
N VAL A 179 -4.51 -3.70 -10.57
CA VAL A 179 -4.70 -5.13 -10.35
C VAL A 179 -6.06 -5.34 -9.69
N ARG A 180 -7.11 -5.48 -10.50
CA ARG A 180 -8.47 -5.74 -10.02
C ARG A 180 -8.59 -7.14 -9.48
N LYS A 181 -8.90 -7.26 -8.19
CA LYS A 181 -9.07 -8.54 -7.48
C LYS A 181 -10.53 -8.98 -7.50
N ASP A 182 -10.79 -10.22 -7.99
CA ASP A 182 -12.07 -10.90 -7.92
C ASP A 182 -11.82 -12.42 -8.10
N SER A 183 -12.87 -13.21 -8.42
CA SER A 183 -12.73 -14.62 -8.83
C SER A 183 -11.77 -14.81 -10.01
N VAL A 184 -11.69 -13.81 -10.88
CA VAL A 184 -10.64 -13.64 -11.89
C VAL A 184 -9.94 -12.32 -11.64
N THR A 185 -8.62 -12.36 -11.52
CA THR A 185 -7.79 -11.15 -11.41
C THR A 185 -7.50 -10.60 -12.80
N VAL A 186 -7.69 -9.30 -12.96
CA VAL A 186 -7.37 -8.57 -14.20
C VAL A 186 -6.35 -7.49 -13.89
N THR A 187 -5.26 -7.47 -14.67
CA THR A 187 -4.24 -6.43 -14.60
C THR A 187 -4.35 -5.52 -15.82
N ALA A 188 -4.35 -4.23 -15.62
CA ALA A 188 -4.34 -3.22 -16.67
C ALA A 188 -3.29 -2.15 -16.38
N GLU A 189 -2.60 -1.72 -17.41
CA GLU A 189 -1.68 -0.58 -17.39
C GLU A 189 -2.14 0.46 -18.42
N GLU A 190 -1.73 1.72 -18.25
CA GLU A 190 -2.02 2.76 -19.21
C GLU A 190 -1.48 2.36 -20.59
N GLY A 191 -2.38 2.30 -21.59
CA GLY A 191 -2.05 1.93 -22.98
C GLY A 191 -1.74 0.46 -23.25
N ARG A 192 -1.95 -0.44 -22.28
CA ARG A 192 -1.82 -1.90 -22.45
C ARG A 192 -3.02 -2.63 -21.83
N GLU A 193 -3.88 -3.20 -22.68
CA GLU A 193 -4.84 -4.22 -22.28
C GLU A 193 -4.16 -5.59 -22.33
N GLN A 194 -4.14 -6.33 -21.20
CA GLN A 194 -3.76 -7.75 -21.16
C GLN A 194 -4.85 -8.58 -20.51
#